data_7e8a2bf378f4b80764a59c96381e117d
#
_entry.id   7e8a2bf378f4b80764a59c96381e117d
#
_cell.length_a   1.000
_cell.length_b   1.000
_cell.length_c   1.000
_cell.angle_alpha   90.00
_cell.angle_beta   90.00
_cell.angle_gamma   90.00
#
_symmetry.space_group_name_H-M   'P 1'
#
loop_
_entity.id
_entity.type
_entity.pdbx_description
1 polymer ?
#
loop_
_entity_poly.entity_id
_entity_poly.type
_entity_poly.pdbx_seq_one_letter_code
_entity_poly.pdbx_strand_id
1 'polypeptide(L)'
;VLLRHGCYCQDFFTADRLRSAAMKPSSDLDPCWQALCAGDALQDGGLARSFELLHQGRPCRAFAVRHQGRVQAYLNRCSHVALELDWLPDRFFDAAGQYLVCAAHGALFLPDTGACIGGPGRGPLVKIPLLERDGIVYWQSGQDFVSAAT
;
A
#
# COMPACT_ATOMS: atom_id res chain seq x y z
N VAL A 1 19.85 -25.64 17.92
CA VAL A 1 20.41 -24.50 17.18
C VAL A 1 19.24 -23.61 16.79
N LEU A 2 19.05 -22.55 17.57
CA LEU A 2 18.00 -21.54 17.35
C LEU A 2 18.46 -20.59 16.25
N LEU A 3 17.87 -20.73 15.06
CA LEU A 3 17.97 -19.73 14.02
C LEU A 3 17.07 -18.55 14.40
N ARG A 4 17.68 -17.50 14.93
CA ARG A 4 17.04 -16.19 15.07
C ARG A 4 16.84 -15.62 13.66
N HIS A 5 15.60 -15.58 13.21
CA HIS A 5 15.23 -14.83 12.04
C HIS A 5 15.26 -13.34 12.41
N GLY A 6 16.41 -12.72 12.19
CA GLY A 6 16.55 -11.29 12.34
C GLY A 6 15.77 -10.58 11.22
N CYS A 7 14.79 -9.78 11.57
CA CYS A 7 14.29 -8.74 10.67
C CYS A 7 15.47 -7.81 10.35
N TYR A 8 15.99 -7.89 9.15
CA TYR A 8 16.96 -6.92 8.67
C TYR A 8 16.21 -5.64 8.26
N CYS A 9 15.87 -4.85 9.24
CA CYS A 9 15.53 -3.45 9.02
C CYS A 9 16.81 -2.65 9.15
N GLN A 10 17.47 -2.34 8.04
CA GLN A 10 18.52 -1.34 8.08
C GLN A 10 17.89 0.04 8.11
N ASP A 11 18.14 0.73 9.20
CA ASP A 11 17.80 2.12 9.43
C ASP A 11 18.37 3.01 8.31
N PHE A 12 17.50 3.58 7.49
CA PHE A 12 17.78 4.83 6.82
C PHE A 12 16.51 5.67 6.77
N PHE A 13 16.28 6.35 7.87
CA PHE A 13 15.29 7.40 7.97
C PHE A 13 15.90 8.68 7.39
N THR A 14 15.67 8.96 6.11
CA THR A 14 15.94 10.32 5.63
C THR A 14 14.76 11.20 5.98
N ALA A 15 14.98 12.05 6.97
CA ALA A 15 14.01 12.97 7.57
C ALA A 15 13.45 14.05 6.61
N ASP A 16 13.72 13.98 5.33
CA ASP A 16 13.53 15.11 4.42
C ASP A 16 12.22 15.08 3.61
N ARG A 17 11.42 14.04 3.70
CA ARG A 17 10.11 13.96 3.02
C ARG A 17 8.88 14.13 3.93
N LEU A 18 9.08 14.33 5.21
CA LEU A 18 7.99 14.52 6.20
C LEU A 18 7.79 15.98 6.61
N ARG A 19 8.21 16.95 5.80
CA ARG A 19 8.10 18.36 6.12
C ARG A 19 6.71 18.97 5.88
N SER A 20 5.66 18.22 6.05
CA SER A 20 4.32 18.81 6.11
C SER A 20 3.56 18.20 7.27
N ALA A 21 3.45 18.99 8.35
CA ALA A 21 2.86 18.67 9.64
C ALA A 21 3.66 17.64 10.47
N ALA A 22 3.94 18.00 11.72
CA ALA A 22 4.74 17.28 12.69
C ALA A 22 4.18 15.87 13.02
N MET A 23 4.38 14.92 12.12
CA MET A 23 4.06 13.52 12.33
C MET A 23 5.25 12.84 12.98
N LYS A 24 5.17 12.64 14.30
CA LYS A 24 6.14 11.80 15.00
C LYS A 24 5.66 10.36 14.90
N PRO A 25 6.42 9.46 14.26
CA PRO A 25 6.10 8.04 14.28
C PRO A 25 6.07 7.55 15.75
N SER A 26 5.16 6.64 16.06
CA SER A 26 5.08 6.05 17.38
C SER A 26 6.37 5.29 17.68
N SER A 27 7.04 5.65 18.78
CA SER A 27 8.29 5.02 19.21
C SER A 27 8.13 3.55 19.65
N ASP A 28 6.87 3.09 19.78
CA ASP A 28 6.55 1.76 20.30
C ASP A 28 6.26 0.73 19.20
N LEU A 29 6.35 1.14 17.92
CA LEU A 29 6.16 0.23 16.80
C LEU A 29 7.45 -0.53 16.49
N ASP A 30 7.26 -1.80 16.11
CA ASP A 30 8.33 -2.61 15.56
C ASP A 30 9.00 -1.89 14.37
N PRO A 31 10.35 -1.90 14.27
CA PRO A 31 11.06 -1.22 13.18
C PRO A 31 10.70 -1.67 11.76
N CYS A 32 9.99 -2.80 11.61
CA CYS A 32 9.48 -3.21 10.31
C CYS A 32 8.28 -2.38 9.81
N TRP A 33 7.66 -1.57 10.67
CA TRP A 33 6.59 -0.66 10.28
C TRP A 33 7.15 0.66 9.75
N GLN A 34 6.85 0.96 8.49
CA GLN A 34 7.28 2.16 7.80
C GLN A 34 6.13 3.17 7.73
N ALA A 35 6.34 4.39 8.19
CA ALA A 35 5.34 5.45 8.08
C ALA A 35 5.09 5.80 6.60
N LEU A 36 3.82 5.85 6.21
CA LEU A 36 3.42 6.17 4.85
C LEU A 36 2.84 7.58 4.72
N CYS A 37 1.80 7.87 5.49
CA CYS A 37 1.09 9.16 5.42
C CYS A 37 0.23 9.38 6.66
N ALA A 38 -0.27 10.61 6.80
CA ALA A 38 -1.32 10.89 7.78
C ALA A 38 -2.61 10.13 7.43
N GLY A 39 -3.33 9.66 8.43
CA GLY A 39 -4.58 8.93 8.23
C GLY A 39 -5.65 9.77 7.53
N ASP A 40 -5.71 11.07 7.82
CA ASP A 40 -6.65 12.01 7.19
C ASP A 40 -6.30 12.35 5.73
N ALA A 41 -5.10 12.02 5.26
CA ALA A 41 -4.73 12.13 3.85
C ALA A 41 -5.44 11.09 2.96
N LEU A 42 -5.99 10.02 3.56
CA LEU A 42 -6.75 9.00 2.87
C LEU A 42 -8.24 9.16 3.18
N GLN A 43 -8.98 9.71 2.22
CA GLN A 43 -10.43 9.84 2.29
C GLN A 43 -11.11 8.55 1.82
N ASP A 44 -12.24 8.25 2.42
CA ASP A 44 -13.05 7.07 2.10
C ASP A 44 -13.50 7.09 0.63
N GLY A 45 -13.15 6.06 -0.14
CA GLY A 45 -13.44 5.99 -1.57
C GLY A 45 -12.74 7.06 -2.44
N GLY A 46 -11.76 7.77 -1.87
CA GLY A 46 -11.06 8.87 -2.51
C GLY A 46 -9.73 8.49 -3.16
N LEU A 47 -8.85 9.49 -3.29
CA LEU A 47 -7.53 9.29 -3.87
C LEU A 47 -6.67 8.39 -2.98
N ALA A 48 -5.87 7.56 -3.62
CA ALA A 48 -4.89 6.72 -2.96
C ALA A 48 -3.63 7.50 -2.58
N ARG A 49 -2.81 6.87 -1.76
CA ARG A 49 -1.41 7.26 -1.56
C ARG A 49 -0.53 6.19 -2.18
N SER A 50 0.10 6.53 -3.29
CA SER A 50 1.08 5.64 -3.94
C SER A 50 2.44 5.73 -3.26
N PHE A 51 3.15 4.61 -3.24
CA PHE A 51 4.51 4.51 -2.71
C PHE A 51 5.29 3.42 -3.44
N GLU A 52 6.59 3.47 -3.34
CA GLU A 52 7.48 2.53 -4.01
C GLU A 52 8.08 1.55 -3.00
N LEU A 53 8.20 0.30 -3.42
CA LEU A 53 8.84 -0.76 -2.65
C LEU A 53 9.50 -1.78 -3.58
N LEU A 54 10.27 -2.68 -2.99
CA LEU A 54 10.75 -3.87 -3.68
C LEU A 54 9.86 -5.05 -3.30
N HIS A 55 9.33 -5.73 -4.29
CA HIS A 55 8.62 -6.99 -4.11
C HIS A 55 9.45 -8.12 -4.75
N GLN A 56 9.87 -9.07 -3.94
CA GLN A 56 10.77 -10.15 -4.38
C GLN A 56 12.01 -9.61 -5.14
N GLY A 57 12.60 -8.55 -4.60
CA GLY A 57 13.79 -7.91 -5.17
C GLY A 57 13.56 -7.05 -6.41
N ARG A 58 12.32 -6.85 -6.85
CA ARG A 58 11.98 -6.03 -8.02
C ARG A 58 11.26 -4.75 -7.62
N PRO A 59 11.64 -3.60 -8.20
CA PRO A 59 10.92 -2.36 -7.97
C PRO A 59 9.46 -2.47 -8.38
N CYS A 60 8.56 -2.11 -7.46
CA CYS A 60 7.11 -2.09 -7.69
C CYS A 60 6.52 -0.84 -7.07
N ARG A 61 5.45 -0.35 -7.68
CA ARG A 61 4.58 0.63 -7.04
C ARG A 61 3.51 -0.08 -6.23
N ALA A 62 3.13 0.54 -5.15
CA ALA A 62 2.03 0.13 -4.30
C ALA A 62 1.13 1.33 -4.04
N PHE A 63 -0.07 1.07 -3.56
CA PHE A 63 -1.01 2.13 -3.21
C PHE A 63 -1.78 1.76 -1.95
N ALA A 64 -2.10 2.77 -1.16
CA ALA A 64 -2.98 2.66 0.00
C ALA A 64 -4.25 3.46 -0.24
N VAL A 65 -5.38 2.92 0.17
CA VAL A 65 -6.71 3.53 0.06
C VAL A 65 -7.47 3.38 1.37
N ARG A 66 -8.49 4.21 1.55
CA ARG A 66 -9.47 4.03 2.62
C ARG A 66 -10.81 3.62 2.02
N HIS A 67 -11.42 2.61 2.60
CA HIS A 67 -12.76 2.16 2.24
C HIS A 67 -13.51 1.75 3.50
N GLN A 68 -14.70 2.29 3.69
CA GLN A 68 -15.55 2.05 4.87
C GLN A 68 -14.78 2.23 6.20
N GLY A 69 -14.01 3.30 6.29
CA GLY A 69 -13.24 3.65 7.48
C GLY A 69 -11.95 2.85 7.68
N ARG A 70 -11.64 1.86 6.84
CA ARG A 70 -10.45 1.01 6.96
C ARG A 70 -9.44 1.32 5.87
N VAL A 71 -8.16 1.31 6.24
CA VAL A 71 -7.05 1.45 5.30
C VAL A 71 -6.62 0.10 4.76
N GLN A 72 -6.37 0.04 3.46
CA GLN A 72 -5.89 -1.15 2.76
C GLN A 72 -4.78 -0.77 1.78
N ALA A 73 -3.82 -1.65 1.56
CA ALA A 73 -2.79 -1.46 0.55
C ALA A 73 -2.57 -2.69 -0.30
N TYR A 74 -2.22 -2.43 -1.55
CA TYR A 74 -1.97 -3.45 -2.55
C TYR A 74 -0.80 -3.06 -3.44
N LEU A 75 -0.14 -4.05 -4.04
CA LEU A 75 0.72 -3.79 -5.17
C LEU A 75 -0.10 -3.22 -6.34
N ASN A 76 0.44 -2.19 -6.97
CA ASN A 76 -0.16 -1.60 -8.16
C ASN A 76 0.14 -2.47 -9.38
N ARG A 77 -0.49 -3.64 -9.41
CA ARG A 77 -0.31 -4.63 -10.45
C ARG A 77 -1.59 -5.43 -10.64
N CYS A 78 -2.15 -5.34 -11.83
CA CYS A 78 -3.36 -6.08 -12.18
C CYS A 78 -3.10 -7.59 -12.21
N SER A 79 -4.04 -8.37 -11.71
CA SER A 79 -3.97 -9.84 -11.73
C SER A 79 -4.21 -10.44 -13.13
N HIS A 80 -4.72 -9.67 -14.06
CA HIS A 80 -4.94 -10.08 -15.45
C HIS A 80 -3.66 -9.98 -16.29
N VAL A 81 -3.08 -8.80 -16.32
CA VAL A 81 -1.80 -8.49 -16.97
C VAL A 81 -0.98 -7.65 -16.02
N ALA A 82 0.33 -7.81 -16.02
CA ALA A 82 1.23 -7.10 -15.11
C ALA A 82 1.36 -5.60 -15.46
N LEU A 83 0.22 -4.90 -15.48
CA LEU A 83 0.10 -3.46 -15.69
C LEU A 83 -0.37 -2.78 -14.40
N GLU A 84 -0.02 -1.52 -14.24
CA GLU A 84 -0.58 -0.68 -13.18
C GLU A 84 -2.08 -0.48 -13.39
N LEU A 85 -2.84 -0.41 -12.28
CA LEU A 85 -4.30 -0.26 -12.34
C LEU A 85 -4.72 1.16 -12.72
N ASP A 86 -3.99 2.16 -12.22
CA ASP A 86 -4.38 3.55 -12.38
C ASP A 86 -3.92 4.14 -13.72
N TRP A 87 -4.86 4.67 -14.48
CA TRP A 87 -4.58 5.51 -15.65
C TRP A 87 -4.24 6.96 -15.21
N LEU A 88 -5.04 7.49 -14.30
CA LEU A 88 -4.78 8.78 -13.66
C LEU A 88 -4.13 8.51 -12.30
N PRO A 89 -3.02 9.19 -11.96
CA PRO A 89 -2.31 8.96 -10.72
C PRO A 89 -3.22 8.95 -9.50
N ASP A 90 -3.06 7.92 -8.66
CA ASP A 90 -3.78 7.73 -7.39
C ASP A 90 -5.30 7.55 -7.49
N ARG A 91 -5.85 7.32 -8.69
CA ARG A 91 -7.27 7.06 -8.91
C ARG A 91 -7.51 5.58 -9.17
N PHE A 92 -7.93 4.87 -8.13
CA PHE A 92 -8.17 3.43 -8.18
C PHE A 92 -9.63 3.06 -8.05
N PHE A 93 -10.46 3.90 -7.43
CA PHE A 93 -11.87 3.62 -7.24
C PHE A 93 -12.71 3.91 -8.48
N ASP A 94 -13.81 3.16 -8.61
CA ASP A 94 -14.88 3.49 -9.55
C ASP A 94 -15.56 4.82 -9.16
N ALA A 95 -16.47 5.31 -10.01
CA ALA A 95 -17.15 6.58 -9.78
C ALA A 95 -17.98 6.62 -8.48
N ALA A 96 -18.44 5.45 -8.00
CA ALA A 96 -19.20 5.33 -6.76
C ALA A 96 -18.30 5.16 -5.51
N GLY A 97 -16.99 5.00 -5.67
CA GLY A 97 -16.06 4.77 -4.58
C GLY A 97 -16.22 3.41 -3.90
N GLN A 98 -16.75 2.41 -4.61
CA GLN A 98 -17.08 1.10 -4.05
C GLN A 98 -16.10 0.01 -4.42
N TYR A 99 -15.54 0.05 -5.62
CA TYR A 99 -14.64 -0.99 -6.15
C TYR A 99 -13.34 -0.39 -6.66
N LEU A 100 -12.26 -1.15 -6.55
CA LEU A 100 -11.02 -0.83 -7.23
C LEU A 100 -11.12 -1.31 -8.69
N VAL A 101 -10.68 -0.49 -9.62
CA VAL A 101 -10.79 -0.75 -11.06
C VAL A 101 -9.42 -0.71 -11.71
N CYS A 102 -9.12 -1.73 -12.51
CA CYS A 102 -8.02 -1.66 -13.46
C CYS A 102 -8.48 -0.89 -14.71
N ALA A 103 -7.89 0.27 -14.93
CA ALA A 103 -8.29 1.16 -16.04
C ALA A 103 -7.98 0.57 -17.42
N ALA A 104 -7.07 -0.39 -17.53
CA ALA A 104 -6.68 -0.99 -18.80
C ALA A 104 -7.80 -1.84 -19.42
N HIS A 105 -8.39 -2.76 -18.63
CA HIS A 105 -9.38 -3.73 -19.15
C HIS A 105 -10.62 -3.87 -18.24
N GLY A 106 -10.79 -3.03 -17.24
CA GLY A 106 -11.98 -2.98 -16.41
C GLY A 106 -12.11 -4.13 -15.39
N ALA A 107 -11.02 -4.78 -15.00
CA ALA A 107 -11.06 -5.73 -13.89
C ALA A 107 -11.48 -5.02 -12.59
N LEU A 108 -12.40 -5.63 -11.84
CA LEU A 108 -12.96 -5.09 -10.61
C LEU A 108 -12.48 -5.89 -9.41
N PHE A 109 -12.08 -5.18 -8.35
CA PHE A 109 -11.58 -5.79 -7.12
C PHE A 109 -12.29 -5.21 -5.90
N LEU A 110 -12.51 -6.06 -4.90
CA LEU A 110 -13.00 -5.62 -3.60
C LEU A 110 -11.92 -4.82 -2.88
N PRO A 111 -12.23 -3.61 -2.37
CA PRO A 111 -11.23 -2.81 -1.66
C PRO A 111 -10.71 -3.45 -0.38
N ASP A 112 -11.52 -4.24 0.32
CA ASP A 112 -11.17 -4.81 1.61
C ASP A 112 -10.27 -6.05 1.52
N THR A 113 -10.46 -6.85 0.49
CA THR A 113 -9.75 -8.14 0.34
C THR A 113 -8.84 -8.19 -0.87
N GLY A 114 -9.04 -7.31 -1.86
CA GLY A 114 -8.38 -7.39 -3.15
C GLY A 114 -8.90 -8.47 -4.07
N ALA A 115 -9.96 -9.20 -3.69
CA ALA A 115 -10.54 -10.26 -4.51
C ALA A 115 -11.08 -9.71 -5.83
N CYS A 116 -10.79 -10.39 -6.93
CA CYS A 116 -11.35 -10.06 -8.23
C CYS A 116 -12.81 -10.51 -8.29
N ILE A 117 -13.71 -9.58 -8.59
CA ILE A 117 -15.17 -9.83 -8.66
C ILE A 117 -15.76 -9.60 -10.03
N GLY A 118 -15.00 -9.12 -10.99
CA GLY A 118 -15.49 -8.85 -12.34
C GLY A 118 -14.38 -8.52 -13.31
N GLY A 119 -14.72 -8.58 -14.60
CA GLY A 119 -13.77 -8.35 -15.67
C GLY A 119 -12.77 -9.51 -15.85
N PRO A 120 -11.67 -9.27 -16.57
CA PRO A 120 -10.74 -10.34 -16.97
C PRO A 120 -9.71 -10.73 -15.88
N GLY A 121 -9.84 -10.25 -14.64
CA GLY A 121 -8.90 -10.55 -13.56
C GLY A 121 -8.79 -12.05 -13.26
N ARG A 122 -7.59 -12.51 -12.92
CA ARG A 122 -7.26 -13.92 -12.66
C ARG A 122 -6.79 -14.18 -11.25
N GLY A 123 -7.44 -13.62 -10.29
CA GLY A 123 -7.08 -13.76 -8.88
C GLY A 123 -7.00 -12.42 -8.17
N PRO A 124 -6.69 -12.43 -6.87
CA PRO A 124 -6.69 -11.21 -6.07
C PRO A 124 -5.49 -10.33 -6.37
N LEU A 125 -5.61 -9.06 -5.99
CA LEU A 125 -4.47 -8.16 -5.83
C LEU A 125 -3.57 -8.65 -4.70
N VAL A 126 -2.29 -8.38 -4.80
CA VAL A 126 -1.33 -8.71 -3.74
C VAL A 126 -1.46 -7.69 -2.62
N LYS A 127 -1.88 -8.16 -1.45
CA LYS A 127 -2.13 -7.32 -0.28
C LYS A 127 -0.85 -7.03 0.48
N ILE A 128 -0.69 -5.77 0.89
CA ILE A 128 0.40 -5.31 1.75
C ILE A 128 -0.17 -5.02 3.13
N PRO A 129 0.42 -5.57 4.21
CA PRO A 129 -0.05 -5.28 5.56
C PRO A 129 0.04 -3.80 5.91
N LEU A 130 -1.07 -3.23 6.36
CA LEU A 130 -1.18 -1.86 6.85
C LEU A 130 -1.62 -1.82 8.30
N LEU A 131 -1.20 -0.77 8.99
CA LEU A 131 -1.64 -0.41 10.32
C LEU A 131 -1.91 1.08 10.37
N GLU A 132 -3.06 1.48 10.91
CA GLU A 132 -3.32 2.88 11.27
C GLU A 132 -3.26 3.01 12.79
N ARG A 133 -2.37 3.87 13.27
CA ARG A 133 -2.18 4.11 14.70
C ARG A 133 -1.81 5.58 14.94
N ASP A 134 -2.45 6.19 15.94
CA ASP A 134 -2.20 7.58 16.34
C ASP A 134 -2.29 8.58 15.17
N GLY A 135 -3.23 8.36 14.26
CA GLY A 135 -3.45 9.22 13.09
C GLY A 135 -2.44 9.06 11.96
N ILE A 136 -1.60 8.02 12.01
CA ILE A 136 -0.60 7.73 10.99
C ILE A 136 -0.84 6.34 10.40
N VAL A 137 -0.71 6.22 9.09
CA VAL A 137 -0.76 4.96 8.35
C VAL A 137 0.65 4.44 8.15
N TYR A 138 0.87 3.17 8.51
CA TYR A 138 2.13 2.46 8.36
C TYR A 138 1.93 1.24 7.46
N TRP A 139 2.94 0.90 6.68
CA TRP A 139 3.00 -0.36 5.97
C TRP A 139 4.13 -1.24 6.52
N GLN A 140 3.96 -2.55 6.44
CA GLN A 140 4.93 -3.49 6.98
C GLN A 140 5.96 -3.88 5.92
N SER A 141 7.22 -3.55 6.19
CA SER A 141 8.39 -4.04 5.48
C SER A 141 8.80 -5.42 6.01
N GLY A 142 9.22 -6.32 5.15
CA GLY A 142 9.60 -7.69 5.53
C GLY A 142 10.26 -8.44 4.39
N GLN A 143 10.15 -9.76 4.38
CA GLN A 143 10.79 -10.59 3.35
C GLN A 143 10.23 -10.36 1.95
N ASP A 144 8.91 -10.18 1.85
CA ASP A 144 8.22 -10.03 0.56
C ASP A 144 8.22 -8.59 0.07
N PHE A 145 8.18 -7.63 0.98
CA PHE A 145 8.12 -6.20 0.67
C PHE A 145 9.24 -5.47 1.40
N VAL A 146 10.13 -4.87 0.66
CA VAL A 146 11.28 -4.13 1.21
C VAL A 146 11.17 -2.66 0.80
N SER A 147 11.56 -1.75 1.70
CA SER A 147 11.61 -0.34 1.35
C SER A 147 12.53 -0.11 0.15
N ALA A 148 12.04 0.66 -0.83
CA ALA A 148 12.83 1.07 -1.99
C ALA A 148 13.79 2.24 -1.66
N ALA A 149 14.06 2.50 -0.38
CA ALA A 149 14.97 3.57 0.01
C ALA A 149 16.39 3.31 -0.54
N THR A 150 16.85 4.22 -1.32
CA THR A 150 18.24 4.33 -1.78
C THR A 150 19.07 5.10 -0.77
#